data_f749549464f2a4fccbede981f2f3787a
#
_entry.id   f749549464f2a4fccbede981f2f3787a
#
_cell.length_a   1.000
_cell.length_b   1.000
_cell.length_c   1.000
_cell.angle_alpha   90.00
_cell.angle_beta   90.00
_cell.angle_gamma   90.00
#
_symmetry.space_group_name_H-M   'P 1'
#
loop_
_entity.id
_entity.type
_entity.pdbx_description
1 polymer ?
#
loop_
_entity_poly.entity_id
_entity_poly.type
_entity_poly.pdbx_seq_one_letter_code
_entity_poly.pdbx_strand_id
1 'polypeptide(L)'
;STLMRSSAASDVYKRQIVWSSTYYDYMIVDDEKYLNENEGGNSTFTFPITGVPCEMEVIGDTTAMSTPHEIEYTLVFSFPETTSFNELNCEGHMNLAYADQFSIEQYGAYKLITIVDGGRYLLVPKGVSVPADVPSDIVVLQQPLTDGYLVSSAVMDLVCKTGALSCIKFTGLKEKDWYVQEAADAMKAGELVYAGKYNAPDYELLLGQGCKFAIENSMILHNPEVKEKLEELGIPVLIERSSYEKHPLGRLEWIRLFGVLFNQEQNGTAFFREQVERVQPILEKENTGKTVAFFAVSSDGTITVRKPNDYVSSMIDLAGGVYSLNGYLEEEDNALSTLKMQMEDFYVAEKDADILIYNGTIEGELNSVDELIAKNSLFADFKAVQSGDVYTTGGNFYQETSATCDFIEDLNKILTDSGDTDYRFIQKLK
;
A
#
# COMPACT_ATOMS: atom_id res chain seq x y z
N SER A 1 -25.93 32.06 1.62
CA SER A 1 -25.51 30.71 1.16
C SER A 1 -24.10 30.80 0.65
N THR A 2 -23.20 30.11 1.30
CA THR A 2 -21.77 30.13 0.99
C THR A 2 -21.48 29.03 -0.02
N LEU A 3 -21.02 29.39 -1.22
CA LEU A 3 -20.59 28.45 -2.23
C LEU A 3 -19.14 28.01 -1.91
N MET A 4 -18.94 26.72 -1.62
CA MET A 4 -17.61 26.15 -1.46
C MET A 4 -17.08 25.67 -2.80
N ARG A 5 -15.89 26.13 -3.18
CA ARG A 5 -15.10 25.51 -4.27
C ARG A 5 -13.83 24.89 -3.69
N SER A 6 -13.59 23.60 -3.95
CA SER A 6 -12.35 22.95 -3.57
C SER A 6 -11.35 23.03 -4.72
N SER A 7 -10.11 23.50 -4.46
CA SER A 7 -9.00 23.32 -5.37
C SER A 7 -8.05 22.28 -4.78
N ALA A 8 -7.86 21.19 -5.49
CA ALA A 8 -6.90 20.16 -5.13
C ALA A 8 -5.50 20.56 -5.62
N ALA A 9 -4.67 21.06 -4.70
CA ALA A 9 -3.21 21.03 -4.83
C ALA A 9 -2.57 21.39 -3.49
N SER A 10 -1.89 20.43 -2.90
CA SER A 10 -1.25 20.39 -1.57
C SER A 10 -2.20 20.08 -0.41
N ASP A 11 -1.76 19.16 0.43
CA ASP A 11 -2.50 18.42 1.47
C ASP A 11 -2.94 19.22 2.72
N VAL A 12 -3.13 20.51 2.58
CA VAL A 12 -3.88 21.34 3.50
C VAL A 12 -5.20 21.66 2.84
N TYR A 13 -6.32 21.27 3.45
CA TYR A 13 -7.63 21.63 2.95
C TYR A 13 -7.77 23.15 2.98
N LYS A 14 -7.70 23.80 1.83
CA LYS A 14 -8.00 25.23 1.72
C LYS A 14 -9.49 25.39 1.46
N ARG A 15 -10.12 26.28 2.21
CA ARG A 15 -11.52 26.68 1.98
C ARG A 15 -11.62 28.13 1.67
N GLN A 16 -12.43 28.44 0.67
CA GLN A 16 -12.78 29.80 0.34
C GLN A 16 -14.11 30.16 0.98
N ILE A 17 -14.13 31.23 1.73
CA ILE A 17 -15.33 31.79 2.32
C ILE A 17 -15.69 33.06 1.57
N VAL A 18 -16.95 33.18 1.17
CA VAL A 18 -17.53 34.38 0.59
C VAL A 18 -18.56 34.91 1.57
N TRP A 19 -18.29 36.05 2.17
CA TRP A 19 -19.24 36.73 3.02
C TRP A 19 -20.42 37.24 2.21
N SER A 20 -21.59 37.42 2.84
CA SER A 20 -22.74 38.08 2.24
C SER A 20 -22.62 39.60 2.25
N SER A 21 -21.45 40.14 2.51
CA SER A 21 -21.11 41.55 2.65
C SER A 21 -19.84 41.89 1.92
N THR A 22 -19.74 43.13 1.45
CA THR A 22 -18.55 43.69 0.80
C THR A 22 -17.65 44.47 1.76
N TYR A 23 -17.95 44.45 3.05
CA TYR A 23 -17.36 45.34 4.04
C TYR A 23 -16.31 44.70 4.95
N TYR A 24 -15.74 43.54 4.58
CA TYR A 24 -14.63 42.92 5.32
C TYR A 24 -13.36 43.04 4.52
N ASP A 25 -12.32 43.62 5.09
CA ASP A 25 -11.02 43.80 4.41
C ASP A 25 -9.98 42.72 4.78
N TYR A 26 -10.09 42.12 5.97
CA TYR A 26 -9.30 40.96 6.35
C TYR A 26 -10.01 40.06 7.37
N MET A 27 -9.48 38.83 7.46
CA MET A 27 -9.77 37.89 8.53
C MET A 27 -8.49 37.44 9.22
N ILE A 28 -8.57 37.13 10.52
CA ILE A 28 -7.52 36.45 11.27
C ILE A 28 -8.02 35.05 11.60
N VAL A 29 -7.22 34.05 11.21
CA VAL A 29 -7.49 32.63 11.43
C VAL A 29 -6.19 32.02 11.95
N ASP A 30 -6.23 31.38 13.12
CA ASP A 30 -5.06 30.80 13.79
C ASP A 30 -3.88 31.81 13.89
N ASP A 31 -4.16 33.03 14.32
CA ASP A 31 -3.21 34.14 14.40
C ASP A 31 -2.61 34.62 13.06
N GLU A 32 -3.04 34.08 11.94
CA GLU A 32 -2.59 34.48 10.60
C GLU A 32 -3.62 35.37 9.91
N LYS A 33 -3.16 36.46 9.27
CA LYS A 33 -4.00 37.46 8.62
C LYS A 33 -4.20 37.15 7.13
N TYR A 34 -5.46 37.03 6.73
CA TYR A 34 -5.90 36.82 5.33
C TYR A 34 -6.62 38.04 4.82
N LEU A 35 -6.13 38.60 3.70
CA LEU A 35 -6.74 39.79 3.10
C LEU A 35 -7.90 39.39 2.17
N ASN A 36 -8.86 40.32 1.97
CA ASN A 36 -9.92 40.13 1.01
C ASN A 36 -9.40 39.96 -0.41
N GLU A 37 -9.79 38.86 -1.05
CA GLU A 37 -9.37 38.50 -2.41
C GLU A 37 -10.27 39.13 -3.50
N ASN A 38 -11.39 39.76 -3.15
CA ASN A 38 -12.38 40.29 -4.07
C ASN A 38 -12.71 41.77 -3.77
N GLU A 39 -12.03 42.68 -4.42
CA GLU A 39 -12.22 44.12 -4.23
C GLU A 39 -13.52 44.68 -4.87
N GLY A 40 -14.15 43.94 -5.77
CA GLY A 40 -15.32 44.41 -6.53
C GLY A 40 -16.65 43.75 -6.17
N GLY A 41 -16.69 42.91 -5.12
CA GLY A 41 -17.85 42.13 -4.74
C GLY A 41 -17.82 41.70 -3.29
N ASN A 42 -18.54 40.68 -2.96
CA ASN A 42 -18.60 40.14 -1.61
C ASN A 42 -17.20 39.75 -1.11
N SER A 43 -16.85 40.13 0.11
CA SER A 43 -15.55 39.87 0.71
C SER A 43 -15.26 38.38 0.72
N THR A 44 -14.10 37.99 0.19
CA THR A 44 -13.73 36.60 -0.07
C THR A 44 -12.36 36.30 0.54
N PHE A 45 -12.25 35.18 1.24
CA PHE A 45 -11.04 34.77 1.95
C PHE A 45 -10.78 33.29 1.74
N THR A 46 -9.52 32.91 1.49
CA THR A 46 -9.10 31.52 1.34
C THR A 46 -8.05 31.19 2.39
N PHE A 47 -8.31 30.23 3.26
CA PHE A 47 -7.42 29.80 4.33
C PHE A 47 -7.45 28.30 4.56
N PRO A 48 -6.41 27.75 5.21
CA PRO A 48 -6.35 26.33 5.51
C PRO A 48 -7.33 25.97 6.63
N ILE A 49 -7.87 24.75 6.56
CA ILE A 49 -8.66 24.13 7.65
C ILE A 49 -8.12 22.72 7.93
N THR A 50 -8.29 22.25 9.17
CA THR A 50 -7.79 20.93 9.61
C THR A 50 -8.64 19.77 9.09
N GLY A 51 -9.79 20.05 8.50
CA GLY A 51 -10.72 19.05 7.98
C GLY A 51 -12.17 19.56 8.00
N VAL A 52 -13.10 18.71 7.57
CA VAL A 52 -14.55 18.93 7.68
C VAL A 52 -15.14 17.64 8.26
N PRO A 53 -16.04 17.70 9.26
CA PRO A 53 -16.51 18.93 9.94
C PRO A 53 -15.44 19.53 10.86
N CYS A 54 -15.42 20.84 10.96
CA CYS A 54 -14.63 21.54 11.97
C CYS A 54 -15.31 22.84 12.40
N GLU A 55 -14.94 23.31 13.58
CA GLU A 55 -15.35 24.57 14.14
C GLU A 55 -14.10 25.41 14.40
N MET A 56 -14.12 26.68 14.01
CA MET A 56 -12.97 27.56 14.10
C MET A 56 -13.40 28.93 14.58
N GLU A 57 -12.71 29.47 15.58
CA GLU A 57 -12.83 30.85 15.97
C GLU A 57 -12.00 31.71 15.03
N VAL A 58 -12.60 32.77 14.48
CA VAL A 58 -11.95 33.70 13.56
C VAL A 58 -12.32 35.12 13.89
N ILE A 59 -11.46 36.06 13.50
CA ILE A 59 -11.76 37.49 13.64
C ILE A 59 -11.93 38.08 12.25
N GLY A 60 -13.01 38.78 12.00
CA GLY A 60 -13.22 39.56 10.77
C GLY A 60 -13.20 41.04 11.05
N ASP A 61 -12.38 41.81 10.34
CA ASP A 61 -12.39 43.27 10.43
C ASP A 61 -13.41 43.85 9.46
N THR A 62 -14.41 44.58 10.02
CA THR A 62 -15.44 45.19 9.21
C THR A 62 -15.20 46.67 9.03
N THR A 63 -15.30 47.13 7.79
CA THR A 63 -15.22 48.52 7.38
C THR A 63 -16.59 49.20 7.24
N ALA A 64 -17.66 48.49 7.60
CA ALA A 64 -19.05 49.03 7.53
C ALA A 64 -19.33 50.17 8.52
N MET A 65 -18.48 50.36 9.53
CA MET A 65 -18.55 51.41 10.52
C MET A 65 -17.53 52.51 10.22
N SER A 66 -17.74 53.69 10.81
CA SER A 66 -16.86 54.84 10.64
C SER A 66 -15.41 54.65 11.13
N THR A 67 -15.18 53.62 11.93
CA THR A 67 -13.89 53.09 12.33
C THR A 67 -13.89 51.60 12.10
N PRO A 68 -12.84 50.99 11.51
CA PRO A 68 -12.70 49.54 11.39
C PRO A 68 -12.83 48.86 12.73
N HIS A 69 -13.53 47.73 12.75
CA HIS A 69 -13.87 47.03 13.99
C HIS A 69 -13.74 45.51 13.81
N GLU A 70 -12.86 44.90 14.60
CA GLU A 70 -12.70 43.46 14.67
C GLU A 70 -13.84 42.80 15.41
N ILE A 71 -14.43 41.78 14.82
CA ILE A 71 -15.55 41.00 15.36
C ILE A 71 -15.15 39.52 15.35
N GLU A 72 -15.36 38.89 16.50
CA GLU A 72 -15.15 37.44 16.62
C GLU A 72 -16.31 36.66 16.00
N TYR A 73 -16.02 35.63 15.25
CA TYR A 73 -16.96 34.71 14.63
C TYR A 73 -16.56 33.28 14.88
N THR A 74 -17.52 32.40 15.09
CA THR A 74 -17.35 30.97 15.04
C THR A 74 -17.79 30.49 13.66
N LEU A 75 -16.85 29.96 12.88
CA LEU A 75 -17.14 29.33 11.60
C LEU A 75 -17.31 27.81 11.79
N VAL A 76 -18.48 27.33 11.39
CA VAL A 76 -18.78 25.89 11.41
C VAL A 76 -18.75 25.38 9.99
N PHE A 77 -17.80 24.51 9.71
CA PHE A 77 -17.71 23.78 8.43
C PHE A 77 -18.37 22.43 8.63
N SER A 78 -19.47 22.21 7.95
CA SER A 78 -20.18 20.93 7.98
C SER A 78 -20.44 20.45 6.55
N PHE A 79 -20.60 19.15 6.42
CA PHE A 79 -21.16 18.63 5.18
C PHE A 79 -22.68 18.88 5.16
N PRO A 80 -23.28 19.02 3.97
CA PRO A 80 -24.72 19.10 3.84
C PRO A 80 -25.39 17.87 4.47
N GLU A 81 -26.62 18.03 4.97
CA GLU A 81 -27.43 16.94 5.52
C GLU A 81 -27.49 15.76 4.54
N THR A 82 -27.69 14.56 5.09
CA THR A 82 -27.60 13.26 4.41
C THR A 82 -28.10 13.29 2.97
N THR A 83 -27.18 13.33 2.03
CA THR A 83 -27.46 13.25 0.60
C THR A 83 -27.69 11.79 0.23
N SER A 84 -28.59 11.49 -0.71
CA SER A 84 -28.68 10.15 -1.30
C SER A 84 -27.38 9.81 -2.03
N PHE A 85 -26.91 8.57 -1.94
CA PHE A 85 -25.75 8.11 -2.69
C PHE A 85 -25.91 8.34 -4.19
N ASN A 86 -27.14 8.19 -4.69
CA ASN A 86 -27.47 8.40 -6.11
C ASN A 86 -27.36 9.86 -6.59
N GLU A 87 -27.32 10.82 -5.67
CA GLU A 87 -27.16 12.24 -5.95
C GLU A 87 -25.69 12.70 -5.90
N LEU A 88 -24.79 11.84 -5.45
CA LEU A 88 -23.36 12.12 -5.42
C LEU A 88 -22.79 12.09 -6.84
N ASN A 89 -21.94 13.05 -7.14
CA ASN A 89 -21.23 13.12 -8.41
C ASN A 89 -19.74 12.84 -8.18
N CYS A 90 -19.12 12.07 -9.05
CA CYS A 90 -17.69 11.89 -9.04
C CYS A 90 -17.01 13.22 -9.41
N GLU A 91 -16.17 13.73 -8.50
CA GLU A 91 -15.45 15.00 -8.65
C GLU A 91 -14.00 14.79 -9.12
N GLY A 92 -13.52 13.55 -9.09
CA GLY A 92 -12.17 13.19 -9.48
C GLY A 92 -11.79 11.79 -9.03
N HIS A 93 -10.59 11.40 -9.39
CA HIS A 93 -10.02 10.10 -9.02
C HIS A 93 -8.55 10.23 -8.68
N MET A 94 -8.04 9.31 -7.88
CA MET A 94 -6.61 9.20 -7.60
C MET A 94 -5.89 8.73 -8.87
N ASN A 95 -4.93 9.50 -9.35
CA ASN A 95 -4.06 9.06 -10.43
C ASN A 95 -3.06 8.03 -9.91
N LEU A 96 -3.15 6.81 -10.39
CA LEU A 96 -2.20 5.73 -10.12
C LEU A 96 -1.20 5.65 -11.26
N ALA A 97 0.08 5.42 -10.91
CA ALA A 97 1.16 5.37 -11.90
C ALA A 97 1.42 3.93 -12.38
N TYR A 98 1.23 2.94 -11.52
CA TYR A 98 1.59 1.56 -11.78
C TYR A 98 0.53 0.55 -11.34
N ALA A 99 -0.24 0.85 -10.28
CA ALA A 99 -1.27 -0.05 -9.77
C ALA A 99 -2.48 -0.10 -10.69
N ASP A 100 -3.02 -1.30 -10.91
CA ASP A 100 -4.21 -1.55 -11.71
C ASP A 100 -5.29 -2.37 -10.98
N GLN A 101 -5.00 -2.85 -9.76
CA GLN A 101 -5.92 -3.68 -9.01
C GLN A 101 -6.86 -2.88 -8.09
N PHE A 102 -6.72 -1.57 -8.00
CA PHE A 102 -7.67 -0.71 -7.28
C PHE A 102 -7.85 0.64 -7.95
N SER A 103 -8.94 1.31 -7.60
CA SER A 103 -9.17 2.73 -7.93
C SER A 103 -9.80 3.44 -6.74
N ILE A 104 -9.62 4.75 -6.67
CA ILE A 104 -10.21 5.62 -5.65
C ILE A 104 -10.83 6.83 -6.34
N GLU A 105 -12.14 6.98 -6.17
CA GLU A 105 -12.93 8.08 -6.71
C GLU A 105 -13.40 8.98 -5.57
N GLN A 106 -13.45 10.29 -5.84
CA GLN A 106 -13.89 11.30 -4.87
C GLN A 106 -15.33 11.72 -5.16
N TYR A 107 -16.19 11.64 -4.14
CA TYR A 107 -17.59 12.06 -4.17
C TYR A 107 -17.88 13.03 -3.02
N GLY A 108 -17.61 14.31 -3.22
CA GLY A 108 -17.67 15.30 -2.15
C GLY A 108 -16.74 14.95 -0.99
N ALA A 109 -17.32 14.65 0.18
CA ALA A 109 -16.56 14.21 1.35
C ALA A 109 -16.13 12.73 1.29
N TYR A 110 -16.84 11.93 0.51
CA TYR A 110 -16.68 10.48 0.49
C TYR A 110 -15.62 10.06 -0.52
N LYS A 111 -15.00 8.91 -0.27
CA LYS A 111 -14.15 8.23 -1.25
C LYS A 111 -14.71 6.85 -1.52
N LEU A 112 -14.89 6.51 -2.79
CA LEU A 112 -15.27 5.19 -3.23
C LEU A 112 -14.02 4.46 -3.69
N ILE A 113 -13.67 3.40 -2.96
CA ILE A 113 -12.56 2.52 -3.29
C ILE A 113 -13.16 1.32 -4.01
N THR A 114 -12.63 1.01 -5.19
CA THR A 114 -12.98 -0.22 -5.93
C THR A 114 -11.73 -1.08 -6.03
N ILE A 115 -11.83 -2.34 -5.63
CA ILE A 115 -10.77 -3.33 -5.74
C ILE A 115 -11.23 -4.40 -6.73
N VAL A 116 -10.42 -4.66 -7.76
CA VAL A 116 -10.72 -5.66 -8.79
C VAL A 116 -10.99 -7.02 -8.13
N ASP A 117 -12.15 -7.63 -8.39
CA ASP A 117 -12.63 -8.87 -7.74
C ASP A 117 -12.56 -8.86 -6.19
N GLY A 118 -12.32 -7.71 -5.58
CA GLY A 118 -12.20 -7.54 -4.12
C GLY A 118 -13.39 -6.83 -3.51
N GLY A 119 -14.19 -6.11 -4.32
CA GLY A 119 -15.37 -5.40 -3.87
C GLY A 119 -15.24 -3.87 -3.92
N ARG A 120 -16.29 -3.19 -3.44
CA ARG A 120 -16.41 -1.74 -3.41
C ARG A 120 -16.58 -1.26 -1.97
N TYR A 121 -15.91 -0.17 -1.61
CA TYR A 121 -15.87 0.33 -0.24
C TYR A 121 -16.08 1.83 -0.23
N LEU A 122 -17.12 2.27 0.47
CA LEU A 122 -17.39 3.68 0.67
C LEU A 122 -16.73 4.14 1.97
N LEU A 123 -15.68 4.93 1.84
CA LEU A 123 -15.00 5.54 2.98
C LEU A 123 -15.75 6.80 3.39
N VAL A 124 -16.26 6.80 4.62
CA VAL A 124 -17.04 7.91 5.20
C VAL A 124 -16.18 8.60 6.26
N PRO A 125 -15.85 9.89 6.12
CA PRO A 125 -15.03 10.61 7.08
C PRO A 125 -15.70 10.72 8.46
N LYS A 126 -14.88 10.92 9.49
CA LYS A 126 -15.37 11.16 10.85
C LYS A 126 -16.36 12.33 10.88
N GLY A 127 -17.50 12.11 11.53
CA GLY A 127 -18.53 13.14 11.72
C GLY A 127 -19.42 13.39 10.49
N VAL A 128 -19.18 12.66 9.39
CA VAL A 128 -20.04 12.69 8.21
C VAL A 128 -21.05 11.55 8.30
N SER A 129 -22.30 11.82 7.97
CA SER A 129 -23.35 10.80 7.91
C SER A 129 -23.13 9.89 6.70
N VAL A 130 -23.44 8.62 6.87
CA VAL A 130 -23.48 7.68 5.73
C VAL A 130 -24.57 8.15 4.76
N PRO A 131 -24.32 8.22 3.45
CA PRO A 131 -25.35 8.59 2.48
C PRO A 131 -26.54 7.63 2.55
N ALA A 132 -27.74 8.15 2.25
CA ALA A 132 -28.88 7.28 2.04
C ALA A 132 -28.69 6.46 0.74
N ASP A 133 -29.39 5.34 0.63
CA ASP A 133 -29.46 4.50 -0.57
C ASP A 133 -28.10 4.00 -1.09
N VAL A 134 -27.11 3.79 -0.20
CA VAL A 134 -25.85 3.13 -0.56
C VAL A 134 -26.18 1.72 -1.10
N PRO A 135 -25.72 1.37 -2.31
CA PRO A 135 -25.93 0.04 -2.87
C PRO A 135 -25.43 -1.07 -1.94
N SER A 136 -26.15 -2.19 -1.88
CA SER A 136 -25.84 -3.31 -0.97
C SER A 136 -24.52 -4.03 -1.28
N ASP A 137 -23.97 -3.83 -2.47
CA ASP A 137 -22.65 -4.34 -2.87
C ASP A 137 -21.48 -3.43 -2.43
N ILE A 138 -21.79 -2.29 -1.81
CA ILE A 138 -20.80 -1.36 -1.27
C ILE A 138 -20.68 -1.53 0.24
N VAL A 139 -19.52 -1.89 0.71
CA VAL A 139 -19.19 -1.97 2.14
C VAL A 139 -18.88 -0.56 2.66
N VAL A 140 -19.58 -0.14 3.71
CA VAL A 140 -19.35 1.18 4.33
C VAL A 140 -18.23 1.07 5.36
N LEU A 141 -17.21 1.91 5.23
CA LEU A 141 -16.09 2.03 6.16
C LEU A 141 -16.11 3.43 6.81
N GLN A 142 -16.53 3.49 8.05
CA GLN A 142 -16.62 4.76 8.82
C GLN A 142 -15.27 5.07 9.46
N GLN A 143 -14.66 6.21 9.10
CA GLN A 143 -13.43 6.68 9.74
C GLN A 143 -13.70 7.33 11.11
N PRO A 144 -12.73 7.33 12.04
CA PRO A 144 -11.41 6.71 11.90
C PRO A 144 -11.49 5.18 11.98
N LEU A 145 -10.77 4.50 11.09
CA LEU A 145 -10.59 3.05 11.18
C LEU A 145 -9.57 2.75 12.26
N THR A 146 -9.99 2.10 13.33
CA THR A 146 -9.15 1.68 14.48
C THR A 146 -9.52 0.28 14.91
N ASP A 147 -8.66 -0.36 15.69
CA ASP A 147 -8.86 -1.71 16.20
C ASP A 147 -9.08 -2.75 15.08
N GLY A 148 -8.33 -2.60 13.98
CA GLY A 148 -8.42 -3.47 12.81
C GLY A 148 -7.74 -4.83 12.99
N TYR A 149 -8.25 -5.84 12.27
CA TYR A 149 -7.62 -7.13 12.09
C TYR A 149 -6.96 -7.19 10.70
N LEU A 150 -5.64 -7.37 10.67
CA LEU A 150 -4.86 -7.42 9.44
C LEU A 150 -4.06 -8.72 9.36
N VAL A 151 -4.31 -9.52 8.33
CA VAL A 151 -3.69 -10.85 8.17
C VAL A 151 -2.47 -10.85 7.28
N SER A 152 -2.37 -9.92 6.33
CA SER A 152 -1.27 -9.86 5.36
C SER A 152 -0.04 -9.17 5.96
N SER A 153 1.08 -9.89 6.06
CA SER A 153 2.34 -9.32 6.54
C SER A 153 2.91 -8.26 5.60
N ALA A 154 2.77 -8.48 4.30
CA ALA A 154 3.20 -7.53 3.27
C ALA A 154 2.45 -6.19 3.34
N VAL A 155 1.15 -6.24 3.69
CA VAL A 155 0.32 -5.05 3.89
C VAL A 155 0.64 -4.39 5.23
N MET A 156 0.94 -5.17 6.28
CA MET A 156 1.36 -4.61 7.58
C MET A 156 2.59 -3.72 7.43
N ASP A 157 3.56 -4.13 6.63
CA ASP A 157 4.73 -3.31 6.34
C ASP A 157 4.35 -1.98 5.69
N LEU A 158 3.47 -1.97 4.70
CA LEU A 158 2.97 -0.73 4.09
C LEU A 158 2.23 0.15 5.10
N VAL A 159 1.40 -0.44 5.97
CA VAL A 159 0.69 0.28 7.03
C VAL A 159 1.68 0.91 8.04
N CYS A 160 2.73 0.19 8.42
CA CYS A 160 3.80 0.74 9.26
C CYS A 160 4.44 1.97 8.62
N LYS A 161 4.75 1.91 7.32
CA LYS A 161 5.39 3.03 6.60
C LYS A 161 4.49 4.25 6.41
N THR A 162 3.16 4.09 6.46
CA THR A 162 2.25 5.23 6.52
C THR A 162 2.18 5.87 7.91
N GLY A 163 2.69 5.21 8.95
CA GLY A 163 2.55 5.63 10.35
C GLY A 163 1.21 5.23 10.98
N ALA A 164 0.47 4.29 10.37
CA ALA A 164 -0.86 3.89 10.80
C ALA A 164 -0.91 2.57 11.58
N LEU A 165 0.23 2.04 12.06
CA LEU A 165 0.27 0.77 12.81
C LEU A 165 -0.68 0.76 14.00
N SER A 166 -0.85 1.87 14.71
CA SER A 166 -1.78 2.01 15.84
C SER A 166 -3.26 1.82 15.48
N CYS A 167 -3.61 1.85 14.19
CA CYS A 167 -4.96 1.54 13.71
C CYS A 167 -5.22 0.03 13.66
N ILE A 168 -4.18 -0.79 13.72
CA ILE A 168 -4.26 -2.26 13.69
C ILE A 168 -4.00 -2.80 15.10
N LYS A 169 -4.94 -3.56 15.60
CA LYS A 169 -4.85 -4.17 16.95
C LYS A 169 -4.68 -5.69 16.88
N PHE A 170 -5.11 -6.31 15.79
CA PHE A 170 -5.09 -7.75 15.64
C PHE A 170 -4.37 -8.17 14.37
N THR A 171 -3.67 -9.30 14.44
CA THR A 171 -2.92 -9.83 13.31
C THR A 171 -3.01 -11.34 13.15
N GLY A 172 -2.78 -11.82 11.93
CA GLY A 172 -2.73 -13.23 11.57
C GLY A 172 -1.38 -13.92 11.80
N LEU A 173 -0.32 -13.17 12.20
CA LEU A 173 1.01 -13.71 12.47
C LEU A 173 1.36 -13.66 13.96
N LYS A 174 2.14 -14.66 14.40
CA LYS A 174 2.71 -14.69 15.74
C LYS A 174 4.00 -13.85 15.81
N GLU A 175 4.34 -13.36 16.98
CA GLU A 175 5.51 -12.52 17.22
C GLU A 175 6.80 -13.05 16.56
N LYS A 176 7.09 -14.34 16.74
CA LYS A 176 8.31 -14.98 16.22
C LYS A 176 8.39 -15.08 14.69
N ASP A 177 7.27 -14.87 14.00
CA ASP A 177 7.16 -15.02 12.55
C ASP A 177 7.26 -13.67 11.81
N TRP A 178 7.45 -12.56 12.57
CA TRP A 178 7.60 -11.23 12.01
C TRP A 178 9.04 -10.90 11.65
N TYR A 179 9.23 -10.43 10.42
CA TYR A 179 10.43 -9.72 9.97
C TYR A 179 10.22 -8.20 9.97
N VAL A 180 8.97 -7.71 9.92
CA VAL A 180 8.63 -6.29 10.08
C VAL A 180 8.82 -5.92 11.55
N GLN A 181 9.92 -5.21 11.86
CA GLN A 181 10.36 -4.94 13.22
C GLN A 181 9.31 -4.16 14.03
N GLU A 182 8.66 -3.17 13.42
CA GLU A 182 7.63 -2.36 14.04
C GLU A 182 6.44 -3.24 14.53
N ALA A 183 6.04 -4.23 13.73
CA ALA A 183 4.97 -5.16 14.11
C ALA A 183 5.42 -6.12 15.23
N ALA A 184 6.65 -6.63 15.16
CA ALA A 184 7.22 -7.46 16.23
C ALA A 184 7.29 -6.71 17.57
N ASP A 185 7.73 -5.45 17.54
CA ASP A 185 7.84 -4.61 18.75
C ASP A 185 6.46 -4.25 19.33
N ALA A 186 5.46 -3.96 18.46
CA ALA A 186 4.09 -3.73 18.90
C ALA A 186 3.48 -4.99 19.56
N MET A 187 3.80 -6.19 19.08
CA MET A 187 3.37 -7.43 19.70
C MET A 187 4.03 -7.62 21.09
N LYS A 188 5.32 -7.36 21.21
CA LYS A 188 6.04 -7.41 22.52
C LYS A 188 5.47 -6.42 23.52
N ALA A 189 5.03 -5.23 23.04
CA ALA A 189 4.38 -4.23 23.87
C ALA A 189 2.93 -4.59 24.24
N GLY A 190 2.33 -5.60 23.60
CA GLY A 190 0.92 -5.96 23.79
C GLY A 190 -0.06 -5.04 23.05
N GLU A 191 0.44 -4.19 22.16
CA GLU A 191 -0.36 -3.28 21.32
C GLU A 191 -0.94 -3.99 20.09
N LEU A 192 -0.26 -5.00 19.58
CA LEU A 192 -0.68 -5.87 18.48
C LEU A 192 -0.85 -7.31 19.00
N VAL A 193 -2.01 -7.93 18.73
CA VAL A 193 -2.41 -9.22 19.29
C VAL A 193 -2.64 -10.26 18.18
N TYR A 194 -2.10 -11.46 18.32
CA TYR A 194 -2.40 -12.57 17.43
C TYR A 194 -3.85 -13.01 17.60
N ALA A 195 -4.65 -12.94 16.56
CA ALA A 195 -6.07 -13.30 16.55
C ALA A 195 -6.42 -14.41 15.54
N GLY A 196 -5.49 -15.32 15.28
CA GLY A 196 -5.70 -16.41 14.32
C GLY A 196 -5.30 -16.05 12.89
N LYS A 197 -5.26 -17.06 12.01
CA LYS A 197 -4.94 -16.91 10.59
C LYS A 197 -6.21 -16.56 9.79
N TYR A 198 -6.03 -16.10 8.53
CA TYR A 198 -7.11 -15.76 7.61
C TYR A 198 -8.24 -16.82 7.51
N ASN A 199 -7.90 -18.09 7.60
CA ASN A 199 -8.84 -19.21 7.50
C ASN A 199 -9.33 -19.75 8.85
N ALA A 200 -8.86 -19.20 9.96
CA ALA A 200 -9.25 -19.61 11.32
C ALA A 200 -9.03 -18.44 12.31
N PRO A 201 -9.78 -17.33 12.16
CA PRO A 201 -9.73 -16.22 13.11
C PRO A 201 -10.29 -16.63 14.47
N ASP A 202 -9.79 -16.03 15.52
CA ASP A 202 -10.36 -16.12 16.86
C ASP A 202 -11.52 -15.12 17.01
N TYR A 203 -12.72 -15.53 16.63
CA TYR A 203 -13.90 -14.67 16.65
C TYR A 203 -14.25 -14.16 18.03
N GLU A 204 -14.04 -14.97 19.09
CA GLU A 204 -14.31 -14.57 20.48
C GLU A 204 -13.37 -13.45 20.91
N LEU A 205 -12.10 -13.57 20.57
CA LEU A 205 -11.08 -12.54 20.85
C LEU A 205 -11.38 -11.25 20.08
N LEU A 206 -11.67 -11.36 18.78
CA LEU A 206 -11.97 -10.22 17.92
C LEU A 206 -13.16 -9.42 18.44
N LEU A 207 -14.26 -10.11 18.74
CA LEU A 207 -15.47 -9.46 19.30
C LEU A 207 -15.25 -8.94 20.72
N GLY A 208 -14.67 -9.77 21.58
CA GLY A 208 -14.47 -9.45 23.00
C GLY A 208 -13.55 -8.25 23.20
N GLN A 209 -12.65 -7.98 22.28
CA GLN A 209 -11.75 -6.84 22.32
C GLN A 209 -12.09 -5.72 21.31
N GLY A 210 -13.25 -5.82 20.64
CA GLY A 210 -13.84 -4.73 19.87
C GLY A 210 -13.19 -4.49 18.51
N CYS A 211 -12.89 -5.55 17.76
CA CYS A 211 -12.47 -5.44 16.36
C CYS A 211 -13.54 -4.73 15.53
N LYS A 212 -13.14 -3.74 14.73
CA LYS A 212 -14.06 -2.88 13.98
C LYS A 212 -14.05 -3.09 12.48
N PHE A 213 -12.97 -3.63 11.93
CA PHE A 213 -12.84 -3.97 10.51
C PHE A 213 -11.76 -5.01 10.33
N ALA A 214 -11.76 -5.70 9.19
CA ALA A 214 -10.71 -6.63 8.81
C ALA A 214 -10.14 -6.26 7.43
N ILE A 215 -8.83 -6.44 7.26
CA ILE A 215 -8.15 -6.42 5.97
C ILE A 215 -7.62 -7.83 5.74
N GLU A 216 -8.25 -8.50 4.78
CA GLU A 216 -7.94 -9.88 4.39
C GLU A 216 -7.22 -9.90 3.05
N ASN A 217 -6.40 -10.90 2.83
CA ASN A 217 -5.82 -11.16 1.53
C ASN A 217 -6.77 -12.01 0.65
N SER A 218 -6.46 -12.13 -0.63
CA SER A 218 -7.29 -12.90 -1.58
C SER A 218 -7.46 -14.38 -1.25
N MET A 219 -6.65 -14.96 -0.35
CA MET A 219 -6.82 -16.35 0.11
C MET A 219 -8.13 -16.56 0.85
N ILE A 220 -8.74 -15.51 1.40
CA ILE A 220 -10.06 -15.57 2.04
C ILE A 220 -11.15 -16.02 1.06
N LEU A 221 -10.97 -15.80 -0.24
CA LEU A 221 -11.91 -16.21 -1.29
C LEU A 221 -12.03 -17.77 -1.41
N HIS A 222 -11.03 -18.50 -0.90
CA HIS A 222 -11.08 -19.96 -0.78
C HIS A 222 -11.79 -20.43 0.49
N ASN A 223 -12.10 -19.49 1.41
CA ASN A 223 -12.78 -19.73 2.67
C ASN A 223 -13.91 -18.70 2.85
N PRO A 224 -14.89 -18.63 1.94
CA PRO A 224 -15.93 -17.59 1.95
C PRO A 224 -16.73 -17.55 3.25
N GLU A 225 -16.89 -18.69 3.92
CA GLU A 225 -17.56 -18.82 5.21
C GLU A 225 -16.90 -18.00 6.33
N VAL A 226 -15.58 -17.77 6.24
CA VAL A 226 -14.85 -16.95 7.22
C VAL A 226 -15.18 -15.46 7.01
N LYS A 227 -15.18 -15.01 5.75
CA LYS A 227 -15.58 -13.64 5.40
C LYS A 227 -17.03 -13.37 5.82
N GLU A 228 -17.95 -14.24 5.42
CA GLU A 228 -19.36 -14.14 5.78
C GLU A 228 -19.53 -14.08 7.31
N LYS A 229 -18.79 -14.90 8.07
CA LYS A 229 -18.86 -14.91 9.51
C LYS A 229 -18.36 -13.61 10.15
N LEU A 230 -17.27 -13.02 9.67
CA LEU A 230 -16.80 -11.70 10.12
C LEU A 230 -17.85 -10.62 9.87
N GLU A 231 -18.45 -10.60 8.69
CA GLU A 231 -19.48 -9.64 8.29
C GLU A 231 -20.78 -9.81 9.10
N GLU A 232 -21.24 -11.06 9.36
CA GLU A 232 -22.36 -11.35 10.27
C GLU A 232 -22.13 -10.82 11.69
N LEU A 233 -20.88 -10.80 12.14
CA LEU A 233 -20.47 -10.27 13.44
C LEU A 233 -20.32 -8.76 13.44
N GLY A 234 -20.62 -8.09 12.33
CA GLY A 234 -20.54 -6.64 12.20
C GLY A 234 -19.11 -6.12 11.95
N ILE A 235 -18.19 -6.99 11.54
CA ILE A 235 -16.81 -6.64 11.17
C ILE A 235 -16.73 -6.57 9.65
N PRO A 236 -16.75 -5.36 9.03
CA PRO A 236 -16.61 -5.21 7.59
C PRO A 236 -15.24 -5.71 7.13
N VAL A 237 -15.22 -6.40 5.99
CA VAL A 237 -14.02 -7.04 5.44
C VAL A 237 -13.60 -6.36 4.14
N LEU A 238 -12.39 -5.81 4.12
CA LEU A 238 -11.72 -5.34 2.91
C LEU A 238 -10.78 -6.43 2.41
N ILE A 239 -10.91 -6.81 1.13
CA ILE A 239 -10.04 -7.80 0.50
C ILE A 239 -8.95 -7.07 -0.29
N GLU A 240 -7.71 -7.14 0.18
CA GLU A 240 -6.58 -6.57 -0.53
C GLU A 240 -6.11 -7.52 -1.65
N ARG A 241 -5.62 -6.95 -2.74
CA ARG A 241 -5.14 -7.68 -3.92
C ARG A 241 -3.78 -7.20 -4.42
N SER A 242 -2.99 -6.63 -3.54
CA SER A 242 -1.65 -6.14 -3.89
C SER A 242 -0.75 -7.20 -4.52
N SER A 243 -0.97 -8.48 -4.15
CA SER A 243 -0.24 -9.61 -4.73
C SER A 243 -0.59 -9.92 -6.20
N TYR A 244 -1.68 -9.35 -6.72
CA TYR A 244 -2.09 -9.49 -8.12
C TYR A 244 -1.58 -8.37 -9.03
N GLU A 245 -0.92 -7.37 -8.45
CA GLU A 245 -0.23 -6.35 -9.25
C GLU A 245 0.91 -6.99 -10.05
N LYS A 246 0.87 -6.82 -11.36
CA LYS A 246 1.92 -7.33 -12.26
C LYS A 246 3.20 -6.50 -12.14
N HIS A 247 3.05 -5.19 -11.97
CA HIS A 247 4.18 -4.27 -11.84
C HIS A 247 4.62 -4.18 -10.37
N PRO A 248 5.91 -4.38 -10.05
CA PRO A 248 6.40 -4.33 -8.66
C PRO A 248 6.10 -3.01 -7.95
N LEU A 249 6.25 -1.88 -8.68
CA LEU A 249 5.91 -0.56 -8.14
C LEU A 249 4.40 -0.37 -7.98
N GLY A 250 3.55 -1.14 -8.70
CA GLY A 250 2.11 -1.19 -8.47
C GLY A 250 1.79 -1.77 -7.10
N ARG A 251 2.48 -2.86 -6.70
CA ARG A 251 2.34 -3.41 -5.34
C ARG A 251 2.71 -2.39 -4.27
N LEU A 252 3.80 -1.66 -4.48
CA LEU A 252 4.23 -0.60 -3.58
C LEU A 252 3.21 0.54 -3.54
N GLU A 253 2.57 0.87 -4.67
CA GLU A 253 1.60 1.97 -4.78
C GLU A 253 0.35 1.75 -3.91
N TRP A 254 0.07 0.53 -3.46
CA TRP A 254 -0.98 0.24 -2.48
C TRP A 254 -0.79 0.99 -1.15
N ILE A 255 0.42 1.44 -0.84
CA ILE A 255 0.68 2.30 0.33
C ILE A 255 -0.19 3.57 0.29
N ARG A 256 -0.52 4.08 -0.90
CA ARG A 256 -1.39 5.25 -1.08
C ARG A 256 -2.83 4.93 -0.71
N LEU A 257 -3.32 3.72 -1.03
CA LEU A 257 -4.64 3.26 -0.59
C LEU A 257 -4.70 3.16 0.94
N PHE A 258 -3.70 2.55 1.57
CA PHE A 258 -3.65 2.46 3.04
C PHE A 258 -3.50 3.84 3.68
N GLY A 259 -2.77 4.75 3.05
CA GLY A 259 -2.74 6.16 3.45
C GLY A 259 -4.14 6.79 3.48
N VAL A 260 -4.94 6.56 2.44
CA VAL A 260 -6.34 7.04 2.37
C VAL A 260 -7.21 6.39 3.45
N LEU A 261 -7.11 5.07 3.64
CA LEU A 261 -7.91 4.36 4.65
C LEU A 261 -7.69 4.91 6.07
N PHE A 262 -6.46 5.23 6.40
CA PHE A 262 -6.05 5.60 7.76
C PHE A 262 -5.78 7.10 7.95
N ASN A 263 -6.23 7.97 7.05
CA ASN A 263 -5.97 9.42 7.10
C ASN A 263 -4.47 9.78 7.13
N GLN A 264 -3.64 8.98 6.45
CA GLN A 264 -2.20 9.16 6.27
C GLN A 264 -1.83 9.33 4.78
N GLU A 265 -2.70 9.95 4.00
CA GLU A 265 -2.60 10.07 2.54
C GLU A 265 -1.31 10.76 2.11
N GLN A 266 -0.90 11.80 2.85
CA GLN A 266 0.36 12.52 2.61
C GLN A 266 1.57 11.61 2.78
N ASN A 267 1.62 10.87 3.91
CA ASN A 267 2.72 9.97 4.21
C ASN A 267 2.84 8.87 3.17
N GLY A 268 1.72 8.22 2.82
CA GLY A 268 1.71 7.16 1.80
C GLY A 268 2.16 7.66 0.43
N THR A 269 1.67 8.85 0.01
CA THR A 269 2.02 9.45 -1.27
C THR A 269 3.48 9.91 -1.30
N ALA A 270 3.97 10.53 -0.22
CA ALA A 270 5.34 10.99 -0.12
C ALA A 270 6.33 9.81 -0.16
N PHE A 271 6.05 8.76 0.62
CA PHE A 271 6.86 7.55 0.63
C PHE A 271 6.92 6.90 -0.75
N PHE A 272 5.78 6.68 -1.41
CA PHE A 272 5.73 6.09 -2.74
C PHE A 272 6.56 6.89 -3.75
N ARG A 273 6.39 8.22 -3.79
CA ARG A 273 7.14 9.10 -4.69
C ARG A 273 8.65 9.00 -4.45
N GLU A 274 9.10 9.05 -3.19
CA GLU A 274 10.51 8.92 -2.83
C GLU A 274 11.10 7.62 -3.34
N GLN A 275 10.40 6.50 -3.15
CA GLN A 275 10.85 5.19 -3.62
C GLN A 275 10.97 5.14 -5.15
N VAL A 276 9.98 5.65 -5.87
CA VAL A 276 10.01 5.70 -7.34
C VAL A 276 11.15 6.58 -7.84
N GLU A 277 11.32 7.78 -7.28
CA GLU A 277 12.41 8.70 -7.64
C GLU A 277 13.79 8.05 -7.41
N ARG A 278 13.93 7.25 -6.36
CA ARG A 278 15.18 6.55 -6.03
C ARG A 278 15.58 5.51 -7.09
N VAL A 279 14.63 4.74 -7.61
CA VAL A 279 14.91 3.69 -8.61
C VAL A 279 14.85 4.20 -10.05
N GLN A 280 14.30 5.36 -10.31
CA GLN A 280 14.16 5.92 -11.65
C GLN A 280 15.46 5.85 -12.49
N PRO A 281 16.65 6.19 -11.94
CA PRO A 281 17.91 6.09 -12.69
C PRO A 281 18.29 4.64 -13.09
N ILE A 282 17.75 3.63 -12.37
CA ILE A 282 17.97 2.23 -12.72
C ILE A 282 17.02 1.83 -13.85
N LEU A 283 15.75 2.24 -13.76
CA LEU A 283 14.73 1.93 -14.76
C LEU A 283 15.05 2.52 -16.15
N GLU A 284 15.85 3.59 -16.20
CA GLU A 284 16.26 4.26 -17.45
C GLU A 284 17.53 3.66 -18.07
N LYS A 285 18.21 2.72 -17.39
CA LYS A 285 19.42 2.10 -17.92
C LYS A 285 19.09 1.03 -18.97
N GLU A 286 20.01 0.82 -19.89
CA GLU A 286 19.97 -0.30 -20.82
C GLU A 286 20.07 -1.63 -20.06
N ASN A 287 19.34 -2.63 -20.53
CA ASN A 287 19.40 -3.98 -19.99
C ASN A 287 20.80 -4.61 -20.24
N THR A 288 21.35 -5.26 -19.24
CA THR A 288 22.68 -5.87 -19.29
C THR A 288 22.71 -7.15 -20.16
N GLY A 289 21.56 -7.75 -20.43
CA GLY A 289 21.42 -9.04 -21.09
C GLY A 289 21.78 -10.23 -20.19
N LYS A 290 22.20 -10.02 -18.94
CA LYS A 290 22.48 -11.12 -18.01
C LYS A 290 21.19 -11.80 -17.61
N THR A 291 21.20 -13.13 -17.66
CA THR A 291 20.06 -13.97 -17.29
C THR A 291 20.08 -14.32 -15.80
N VAL A 292 18.93 -14.26 -15.16
CA VAL A 292 18.75 -14.53 -13.72
C VAL A 292 17.70 -15.61 -13.51
N ALA A 293 18.08 -16.71 -12.87
CA ALA A 293 17.15 -17.73 -12.36
C ALA A 293 16.78 -17.42 -10.91
N PHE A 294 15.47 -17.45 -10.60
CA PHE A 294 14.95 -17.30 -9.24
C PHE A 294 14.10 -18.51 -8.87
N PHE A 295 14.54 -19.27 -7.86
CA PHE A 295 13.96 -20.58 -7.56
C PHE A 295 14.10 -20.98 -6.10
N ALA A 296 13.33 -22.00 -5.68
CA ALA A 296 13.49 -22.73 -4.42
C ALA A 296 13.49 -24.24 -4.71
N VAL A 297 14.13 -25.01 -3.83
CA VAL A 297 14.15 -26.48 -3.89
C VAL A 297 13.43 -27.02 -2.65
N SER A 298 12.29 -27.65 -2.87
CA SER A 298 11.50 -28.29 -1.81
C SER A 298 12.20 -29.53 -1.24
N SER A 299 11.77 -29.99 -0.08
CA SER A 299 12.33 -31.18 0.58
C SER A 299 12.20 -32.48 -0.22
N ASP A 300 11.24 -32.54 -1.14
CA ASP A 300 11.02 -33.66 -2.07
C ASP A 300 11.85 -33.54 -3.38
N GLY A 301 12.69 -32.49 -3.49
CA GLY A 301 13.50 -32.23 -4.67
C GLY A 301 12.80 -31.47 -5.78
N THR A 302 11.52 -31.13 -5.63
CA THR A 302 10.77 -30.33 -6.60
C THR A 302 11.29 -28.89 -6.61
N ILE A 303 11.51 -28.33 -7.80
CA ILE A 303 11.91 -26.93 -7.99
C ILE A 303 10.67 -26.06 -8.11
N THR A 304 10.59 -25.00 -7.31
CA THR A 304 9.57 -23.98 -7.45
C THR A 304 10.19 -22.72 -8.07
N VAL A 305 9.67 -22.30 -9.21
CA VAL A 305 10.08 -21.08 -9.94
C VAL A 305 8.94 -20.08 -10.02
N ARG A 306 9.24 -18.83 -10.36
CA ARG A 306 8.23 -17.82 -10.69
C ARG A 306 7.90 -17.93 -12.18
N LYS A 307 6.62 -17.69 -12.53
CA LYS A 307 6.24 -17.56 -13.94
C LYS A 307 6.72 -16.23 -14.53
N PRO A 308 6.89 -16.11 -15.85
CA PRO A 308 7.04 -14.81 -16.51
C PRO A 308 5.91 -13.85 -16.14
N ASN A 309 6.19 -12.56 -16.11
CA ASN A 309 5.25 -11.51 -15.70
C ASN A 309 4.75 -11.57 -14.23
N ASP A 310 5.32 -12.39 -13.39
CA ASP A 310 5.19 -12.27 -11.95
C ASP A 310 5.99 -11.04 -11.46
N TYR A 311 5.58 -10.46 -10.33
CA TYR A 311 6.27 -9.26 -9.83
C TYR A 311 7.75 -9.48 -9.51
N VAL A 312 8.20 -10.71 -9.18
CA VAL A 312 9.63 -11.02 -8.93
C VAL A 312 10.38 -11.06 -10.25
N SER A 313 9.85 -11.76 -11.28
CA SER A 313 10.44 -11.74 -12.62
C SER A 313 10.50 -10.33 -13.18
N SER A 314 9.45 -9.54 -12.98
CA SER A 314 9.40 -8.12 -13.38
C SER A 314 10.45 -7.26 -12.65
N MET A 315 10.74 -7.53 -11.37
CA MET A 315 11.83 -6.81 -10.66
C MET A 315 13.21 -7.10 -11.26
N ILE A 316 13.44 -8.33 -11.75
CA ILE A 316 14.67 -8.69 -12.43
C ILE A 316 14.82 -7.88 -13.72
N ASP A 317 13.75 -7.80 -14.51
CA ASP A 317 13.75 -7.03 -15.75
C ASP A 317 13.93 -5.52 -15.50
N LEU A 318 13.22 -4.97 -14.50
CA LEU A 318 13.36 -3.56 -14.08
C LEU A 318 14.76 -3.21 -13.57
N ALA A 319 15.45 -4.16 -12.95
CA ALA A 319 16.83 -4.00 -12.50
C ALA A 319 17.86 -4.02 -13.63
N GLY A 320 17.43 -4.32 -14.85
CA GLY A 320 18.29 -4.40 -16.04
C GLY A 320 18.85 -5.81 -16.33
N GLY A 321 18.20 -6.86 -15.80
CA GLY A 321 18.48 -8.26 -16.13
C GLY A 321 17.44 -8.85 -17.08
N VAL A 322 17.53 -10.14 -17.32
CA VAL A 322 16.54 -10.93 -18.05
C VAL A 322 16.14 -12.10 -17.18
N TYR A 323 14.87 -12.22 -16.86
CA TYR A 323 14.39 -13.42 -16.18
C TYR A 323 14.57 -14.63 -17.11
N SER A 324 15.30 -15.64 -16.66
CA SER A 324 15.79 -16.73 -17.51
C SER A 324 14.71 -17.60 -18.13
N LEU A 325 13.53 -17.71 -17.47
CA LEU A 325 12.37 -18.45 -17.99
C LEU A 325 11.47 -17.62 -18.91
N ASN A 326 11.81 -16.36 -19.23
CA ASN A 326 11.10 -15.60 -20.23
C ASN A 326 11.16 -16.32 -21.59
N GLY A 327 9.98 -16.64 -22.14
CA GLY A 327 9.86 -17.39 -23.40
C GLY A 327 10.01 -18.92 -23.29
N TYR A 328 10.41 -19.47 -22.15
CA TYR A 328 10.41 -20.91 -21.90
C TYR A 328 9.02 -21.40 -21.45
N LEU A 329 8.33 -20.59 -20.66
CA LEU A 329 6.97 -20.84 -20.20
C LEU A 329 6.01 -19.93 -20.96
N GLU A 330 4.82 -20.45 -21.27
CA GLU A 330 3.76 -19.59 -21.82
C GLU A 330 3.37 -18.52 -20.79
N GLU A 331 3.19 -17.30 -21.28
CA GLU A 331 2.69 -16.19 -20.46
C GLU A 331 1.25 -16.50 -20.06
N GLU A 332 1.00 -16.68 -18.77
CA GLU A 332 -0.36 -16.79 -18.23
C GLU A 332 -0.75 -15.51 -17.51
N ASP A 333 -1.98 -15.07 -17.74
CA ASP A 333 -2.56 -13.85 -17.11
C ASP A 333 -2.80 -13.98 -15.59
N ASN A 334 -2.38 -15.07 -15.00
CA ASN A 334 -2.64 -15.37 -13.60
C ASN A 334 -1.43 -14.99 -12.74
N ALA A 335 -1.59 -13.98 -11.89
CA ALA A 335 -0.54 -13.42 -11.06
C ALA A 335 -0.06 -14.31 -9.90
N LEU A 336 -0.80 -15.34 -9.50
CA LEU A 336 -0.33 -16.31 -8.50
C LEU A 336 0.60 -17.33 -9.17
N SER A 337 1.78 -16.88 -9.53
CA SER A 337 2.52 -17.57 -10.55
C SER A 337 3.80 -18.18 -10.04
N THR A 338 3.65 -19.20 -9.21
CA THR A 338 4.70 -20.19 -9.07
C THR A 338 4.38 -21.40 -9.95
N LEU A 339 5.41 -21.97 -10.53
CA LEU A 339 5.37 -23.24 -11.24
C LEU A 339 6.28 -24.23 -10.54
N LYS A 340 5.87 -25.50 -10.48
CA LYS A 340 6.70 -26.59 -10.00
C LYS A 340 7.32 -27.32 -11.21
N MET A 341 8.61 -27.54 -11.14
CA MET A 341 9.40 -28.24 -12.17
C MET A 341 10.16 -29.42 -11.56
N GLN A 342 10.43 -30.44 -12.37
CA GLN A 342 11.42 -31.46 -12.00
C GLN A 342 12.82 -30.89 -12.19
N MET A 343 13.79 -31.44 -11.46
CA MET A 343 15.18 -30.95 -11.51
C MET A 343 15.79 -31.05 -12.90
N GLU A 344 15.45 -32.08 -13.65
CA GLU A 344 15.95 -32.30 -15.01
C GLU A 344 15.46 -31.22 -15.98
N ASP A 345 14.19 -30.83 -15.89
CA ASP A 345 13.58 -29.74 -16.68
C ASP A 345 14.23 -28.41 -16.32
N PHE A 346 14.38 -28.15 -15.01
CA PHE A 346 15.05 -26.95 -14.51
C PHE A 346 16.49 -26.87 -14.96
N TYR A 347 17.23 -28.00 -14.93
CA TYR A 347 18.61 -28.07 -15.44
C TYR A 347 18.69 -27.71 -16.92
N VAL A 348 17.81 -28.25 -17.74
CA VAL A 348 17.79 -27.93 -19.18
C VAL A 348 17.52 -26.44 -19.42
N ALA A 349 16.63 -25.85 -18.65
CA ALA A 349 16.23 -24.47 -18.81
C ALA A 349 17.28 -23.47 -18.29
N GLU A 350 17.93 -23.77 -17.15
CA GLU A 350 18.61 -22.79 -16.33
C GLU A 350 20.12 -23.02 -16.13
N LYS A 351 20.70 -24.14 -16.64
CA LYS A 351 22.11 -24.43 -16.42
C LYS A 351 23.07 -23.36 -16.98
N ASP A 352 22.62 -22.62 -17.98
CA ASP A 352 23.41 -21.59 -18.65
C ASP A 352 23.07 -20.16 -18.11
N ALA A 353 22.20 -20.03 -17.10
CA ALA A 353 21.88 -18.74 -16.46
C ALA A 353 23.14 -18.10 -15.86
N ASP A 354 23.28 -16.78 -16.02
CA ASP A 354 24.44 -16.03 -15.54
C ASP A 354 24.44 -15.91 -14.01
N ILE A 355 23.25 -15.82 -13.40
CA ILE A 355 23.08 -15.62 -11.98
C ILE A 355 21.98 -16.57 -11.46
N LEU A 356 22.25 -17.23 -10.33
CA LEU A 356 21.27 -18.02 -9.59
C LEU A 356 20.90 -17.29 -8.28
N ILE A 357 19.60 -17.11 -8.03
CA ILE A 357 19.08 -16.59 -6.77
C ILE A 357 18.16 -17.63 -6.14
N TYR A 358 18.61 -18.21 -5.05
CA TYR A 358 17.82 -19.12 -4.25
C TYR A 358 16.82 -18.36 -3.37
N ASN A 359 15.56 -18.72 -3.43
CA ASN A 359 14.52 -18.12 -2.62
C ASN A 359 14.51 -18.73 -1.21
N GLY A 360 15.21 -18.10 -0.29
CA GLY A 360 15.35 -18.55 1.09
C GLY A 360 14.07 -18.41 1.94
N THR A 361 13.03 -17.73 1.45
CA THR A 361 11.79 -17.52 2.21
C THR A 361 10.92 -18.78 2.32
N ILE A 362 11.10 -19.76 1.43
CA ILE A 362 10.22 -20.95 1.36
C ILE A 362 10.79 -22.09 2.21
N GLU A 363 12.05 -22.46 1.96
CA GLU A 363 12.69 -23.65 2.55
C GLU A 363 13.86 -23.27 3.49
N GLY A 364 13.99 -22.00 3.83
CA GLY A 364 15.09 -21.45 4.62
C GLY A 364 16.27 -21.00 3.76
N GLU A 365 17.07 -20.12 4.31
CA GLU A 365 18.23 -19.54 3.66
C GLU A 365 19.34 -20.59 3.50
N LEU A 366 20.12 -20.48 2.42
CA LEU A 366 21.35 -21.23 2.23
C LEU A 366 22.54 -20.37 2.67
N ASN A 367 23.58 -21.00 3.23
CA ASN A 367 24.80 -20.33 3.68
C ASN A 367 25.97 -20.55 2.72
N SER A 368 25.92 -21.59 1.91
CA SER A 368 26.99 -21.94 0.99
C SER A 368 26.49 -22.60 -0.29
N VAL A 369 27.32 -22.56 -1.30
CA VAL A 369 27.10 -23.28 -2.57
C VAL A 369 27.05 -24.79 -2.35
N ASP A 370 27.83 -25.32 -1.38
CA ASP A 370 27.80 -26.74 -1.03
C ASP A 370 26.42 -27.18 -0.51
N GLU A 371 25.72 -26.32 0.26
CA GLU A 371 24.35 -26.60 0.70
C GLU A 371 23.37 -26.67 -0.48
N LEU A 372 23.55 -25.85 -1.52
CA LEU A 372 22.76 -25.92 -2.74
C LEU A 372 23.05 -27.24 -3.50
N ILE A 373 24.34 -27.59 -3.68
CA ILE A 373 24.74 -28.83 -4.34
C ILE A 373 24.24 -30.05 -3.56
N ALA A 374 24.21 -29.99 -2.24
CA ALA A 374 23.66 -31.05 -1.39
C ALA A 374 22.17 -31.30 -1.61
N LYS A 375 21.40 -30.29 -2.04
CA LYS A 375 19.99 -30.48 -2.42
C LYS A 375 19.84 -31.28 -3.72
N ASN A 376 20.71 -31.04 -4.70
CA ASN A 376 20.83 -31.86 -5.91
C ASN A 376 22.21 -31.64 -6.56
N SER A 377 22.91 -32.73 -6.85
CA SER A 377 24.29 -32.69 -7.40
C SER A 377 24.40 -32.05 -8.80
N LEU A 378 23.31 -31.99 -9.57
CA LEU A 378 23.29 -31.32 -10.87
C LEU A 378 23.61 -29.82 -10.77
N PHE A 379 23.38 -29.18 -9.63
CA PHE A 379 23.72 -27.76 -9.43
C PHE A 379 25.21 -27.48 -9.64
N ALA A 380 26.11 -28.47 -9.41
CA ALA A 380 27.53 -28.29 -9.63
C ALA A 380 27.90 -27.97 -11.10
N ASP A 381 27.04 -28.36 -12.05
CA ASP A 381 27.27 -28.16 -13.49
C ASP A 381 26.66 -26.82 -14.01
N PHE A 382 25.99 -26.04 -13.16
CA PHE A 382 25.43 -24.74 -13.54
C PHE A 382 26.54 -23.72 -13.77
N LYS A 383 26.43 -22.93 -14.83
CA LYS A 383 27.34 -21.82 -15.14
C LYS A 383 27.58 -20.89 -13.97
N ALA A 384 26.47 -20.43 -13.32
CA ALA A 384 26.56 -19.52 -12.20
C ALA A 384 27.25 -20.14 -10.98
N VAL A 385 27.10 -21.43 -10.75
CA VAL A 385 27.83 -22.14 -9.68
C VAL A 385 29.33 -22.16 -9.98
N GLN A 386 29.69 -22.43 -11.21
CA GLN A 386 31.10 -22.47 -11.64
C GLN A 386 31.77 -21.10 -11.65
N SER A 387 30.99 -20.00 -11.91
CA SER A 387 31.50 -18.63 -11.88
C SER A 387 31.43 -18.03 -10.45
N GLY A 388 30.68 -18.65 -9.52
CA GLY A 388 30.47 -18.16 -8.18
C GLY A 388 29.40 -17.05 -8.09
N ASP A 389 28.47 -16.98 -9.05
CA ASP A 389 27.38 -15.99 -9.09
C ASP A 389 26.07 -16.58 -8.57
N VAL A 390 26.13 -17.10 -7.36
CA VAL A 390 25.03 -17.74 -6.64
C VAL A 390 24.69 -16.95 -5.39
N TYR A 391 23.41 -16.65 -5.23
CA TYR A 391 22.88 -15.81 -4.16
C TYR A 391 21.68 -16.49 -3.51
N THR A 392 21.31 -16.01 -2.31
CA THR A 392 20.08 -16.38 -1.61
C THR A 392 19.35 -15.13 -1.15
N THR A 393 18.01 -15.19 -1.07
CA THR A 393 17.25 -14.14 -0.41
C THR A 393 17.08 -14.42 1.09
N GLY A 394 16.98 -13.36 1.89
CA GLY A 394 16.59 -13.47 3.30
C GLY A 394 15.12 -13.84 3.48
N GLY A 395 14.76 -14.30 4.68
CA GLY A 395 13.39 -14.66 5.04
C GLY A 395 12.41 -13.48 5.06
N ASN A 396 12.92 -12.24 5.15
CA ASN A 396 12.14 -10.99 5.14
C ASN A 396 11.56 -10.60 3.78
N PHE A 397 12.04 -11.16 2.68
CA PHE A 397 11.77 -10.74 1.30
C PHE A 397 10.29 -10.57 0.98
N TYR A 398 9.41 -11.48 1.44
CA TYR A 398 7.98 -11.38 1.15
C TYR A 398 7.18 -10.52 2.14
N GLN A 399 7.76 -10.15 3.27
CA GLN A 399 7.08 -9.32 4.25
C GLN A 399 7.32 -7.82 4.03
N GLU A 400 8.52 -7.43 3.59
CA GLU A 400 8.93 -6.03 3.46
C GLU A 400 8.61 -5.46 2.07
N THR A 401 7.32 -5.33 1.74
CA THR A 401 6.85 -4.77 0.44
C THR A 401 7.28 -3.33 0.24
N SER A 402 7.40 -2.56 1.32
CA SER A 402 7.88 -1.17 1.25
C SER A 402 9.30 -1.05 0.70
N ALA A 403 10.07 -2.12 0.80
CA ALA A 403 11.45 -2.19 0.34
C ALA A 403 11.60 -2.86 -1.05
N THR A 404 10.55 -2.91 -1.86
CA THR A 404 10.59 -3.39 -3.25
C THR A 404 11.72 -2.74 -4.05
N CYS A 405 11.93 -1.43 -3.86
CA CYS A 405 13.00 -0.70 -4.55
C CYS A 405 14.40 -1.10 -4.09
N ASP A 406 14.58 -1.49 -2.83
CA ASP A 406 15.87 -2.00 -2.35
C ASP A 406 16.25 -3.31 -3.04
N PHE A 407 15.28 -4.19 -3.31
CA PHE A 407 15.55 -5.42 -4.05
C PHE A 407 15.92 -5.15 -5.51
N ILE A 408 15.28 -4.18 -6.17
CA ILE A 408 15.65 -3.74 -7.52
C ILE A 408 17.08 -3.18 -7.53
N GLU A 409 17.46 -2.40 -6.50
CA GLU A 409 18.82 -1.89 -6.34
C GLU A 409 19.85 -3.02 -6.13
N ASP A 410 19.54 -3.98 -5.24
CA ASP A 410 20.40 -5.14 -5.00
C ASP A 410 20.65 -5.93 -6.30
N LEU A 411 19.57 -6.20 -7.06
CA LEU A 411 19.68 -6.85 -8.36
C LEU A 411 20.53 -6.02 -9.34
N ASN A 412 20.32 -4.72 -9.44
CA ASN A 412 21.10 -3.86 -10.34
C ASN A 412 22.59 -3.85 -9.97
N LYS A 413 22.94 -3.85 -8.68
CA LYS A 413 24.33 -3.95 -8.21
C LYS A 413 24.98 -5.23 -8.69
N ILE A 414 24.29 -6.37 -8.61
CA ILE A 414 24.78 -7.68 -9.05
C ILE A 414 24.90 -7.70 -10.58
N LEU A 415 23.88 -7.24 -11.29
CA LEU A 415 23.82 -7.25 -12.74
C LEU A 415 24.90 -6.38 -13.39
N THR A 416 25.26 -5.27 -12.76
CA THR A 416 26.25 -4.30 -13.28
C THR A 416 27.66 -4.53 -12.75
N ASP A 417 27.90 -5.55 -11.90
CA ASP A 417 29.18 -5.81 -11.22
C ASP A 417 29.73 -4.54 -10.55
N SER A 418 28.85 -3.83 -9.82
CA SER A 418 29.16 -2.50 -9.27
C SER A 418 30.32 -2.50 -8.25
N GLY A 419 30.66 -3.67 -7.71
CA GLY A 419 31.61 -3.82 -6.60
C GLY A 419 31.02 -3.47 -5.22
N ASP A 420 29.82 -2.92 -5.19
CA ASP A 420 29.05 -2.70 -3.95
C ASP A 420 28.35 -4.00 -3.55
N THR A 421 28.68 -4.50 -2.37
CA THR A 421 28.13 -5.74 -1.79
C THR A 421 27.25 -5.51 -0.59
N ASP A 422 26.86 -4.25 -0.33
CA ASP A 422 25.89 -3.91 0.69
C ASP A 422 24.47 -4.15 0.14
N TYR A 423 23.98 -5.36 0.36
CA TYR A 423 22.67 -5.82 -0.08
C TYR A 423 21.71 -5.90 1.10
N ARG A 424 20.45 -5.56 0.87
CA ARG A 424 19.39 -5.69 1.89
C ARG A 424 18.74 -7.07 1.88
N PHE A 425 18.43 -7.59 0.70
CA PHE A 425 17.66 -8.82 0.54
C PHE A 425 18.46 -9.99 0.00
N ILE A 426 19.59 -9.74 -0.59
CA ILE A 426 20.35 -10.73 -1.31
C ILE A 426 21.69 -10.94 -0.60
N GLN A 427 22.07 -12.19 -0.44
CA GLN A 427 23.36 -12.58 0.10
C GLN A 427 24.09 -13.49 -0.88
N LYS A 428 25.35 -13.20 -1.19
CA LYS A 428 26.19 -14.08 -2.02
C LYS A 428 26.54 -15.33 -1.22
N LEU A 429 26.32 -16.52 -1.82
CA LEU A 429 26.74 -17.78 -1.22
C LEU A 429 28.26 -17.94 -1.30
N LYS A 430 28.85 -18.55 -0.27
CA LYS A 430 30.30 -18.78 -0.15
C LYS A 430 30.70 -20.17 -0.62
#